data_7183ab88314cc3dafb94473925e10ec9
#
_entry.id   7183ab88314cc3dafb94473925e10ec9
#
_cell.length_a   1.000
_cell.length_b   1.000
_cell.length_c   1.000
_cell.angle_alpha   90.00
_cell.angle_beta   90.00
_cell.angle_gamma   90.00
#
_symmetry.space_group_name_H-M   'P 1'
#
loop_
_entity.id
_entity.type
_entity.pdbx_description
1 polymer ?
#
loop_
_entity_poly.entity_id
_entity_poly.type
_entity_poly.pdbx_seq_one_letter_code
_entity_poly.pdbx_strand_id
1 'polypeptide(L)'
;MYTAKPKTTLKAKQAQDAAKVKVKKGPSVEECVARRDFTGAATILEFNVKSDDTKVEDKRMHLLWLAYCYFHLGHYQRALDTYEEVRDPPEDVFLFRACCMYYLQLYKEATKEALKGPSSNPLQNRILFHCAHKLGDEDKLLVYHQKLSQCKEDQLSLAAIHYLRNHFQEATDIYKRLLLENRDDIALNVYVAMCYYKLDYYDVSLEIMQTYLQAFPDSVIAINVKACNQFKLYNGNAAKDELRALTDKGYNIENNDLVNHNMVVFDDGQNALRTLPQVVDSFSEARLNLVEYCLRDASVVIYYLKHGKVQEAFDLIKDIEPSTPQEYILKGVVHATLGQQTNSRQHIKTAQQYFQLVGSSPTECDTIPGRQCMASCFYLLKQFEDVNIYLNSVKQYMYNEDDFNWNFGVSLCNTGSHAEALETLLRVQCKRGACVGVFQKVVAGKASHVELEEVFGMLKTNNNPQVEYIVRIMKKWCTENGISL
;
A
#
# COMPACT_ATOMS: atom_id res chain seq x y z
N MET A 1 -61.24 61.40 -33.90
CA MET A 1 -61.67 60.98 -32.58
C MET A 1 -61.00 59.60 -32.29
N TYR A 2 -60.02 59.60 -31.48
CA TYR A 2 -59.30 58.38 -31.09
C TYR A 2 -59.94 57.80 -29.81
N THR A 3 -60.35 56.53 -29.86
CA THR A 3 -60.75 55.81 -28.63
C THR A 3 -59.76 54.74 -28.34
N ALA A 4 -59.13 54.87 -27.15
CA ALA A 4 -58.17 53.97 -26.63
C ALA A 4 -58.81 52.61 -26.21
N LYS A 5 -58.23 51.46 -26.61
CA LYS A 5 -58.56 50.15 -26.09
C LYS A 5 -57.74 49.86 -24.76
N PRO A 6 -58.33 49.16 -23.80
CA PRO A 6 -57.70 49.00 -22.48
C PRO A 6 -56.62 47.95 -22.48
N LYS A 7 -55.52 48.25 -21.74
CA LYS A 7 -54.34 47.43 -21.51
C LYS A 7 -54.55 46.34 -20.41
N THR A 8 -55.57 45.48 -20.56
CA THR A 8 -55.86 44.51 -19.49
C THR A 8 -55.65 43.02 -19.87
N THR A 9 -55.20 42.74 -21.10
CA THR A 9 -55.09 41.35 -21.61
C THR A 9 -53.63 40.79 -21.56
N LEU A 10 -52.62 41.60 -21.33
CA LEU A 10 -51.21 41.09 -21.28
C LEU A 10 -50.78 40.53 -19.92
N LYS A 11 -51.35 41.03 -18.81
CA LYS A 11 -51.01 40.51 -17.48
C LYS A 11 -51.63 39.14 -17.17
N ALA A 12 -52.83 38.86 -17.76
CA ALA A 12 -53.48 37.57 -17.56
C ALA A 12 -52.83 36.44 -18.38
N LYS A 13 -52.24 36.73 -19.56
CA LYS A 13 -51.47 35.72 -20.33
C LYS A 13 -50.11 35.42 -19.72
N GLN A 14 -49.41 36.40 -19.13
CA GLN A 14 -48.15 36.19 -18.42
C GLN A 14 -48.33 35.41 -17.12
N ALA A 15 -49.46 35.54 -16.42
CA ALA A 15 -49.77 34.74 -15.23
C ALA A 15 -50.20 33.30 -15.57
N GLN A 16 -50.77 33.03 -16.74
CA GLN A 16 -51.09 31.68 -17.20
C GLN A 16 -49.89 30.95 -17.80
N ASP A 17 -48.91 31.64 -18.39
CA ASP A 17 -47.64 31.05 -18.84
C ASP A 17 -46.66 30.82 -17.71
N ALA A 18 -46.73 31.58 -16.61
CA ALA A 18 -45.97 31.33 -15.39
C ALA A 18 -46.46 30.10 -14.60
N ALA A 19 -47.69 29.65 -14.79
CA ALA A 19 -48.25 28.45 -14.14
C ALA A 19 -47.98 27.13 -14.90
N LYS A 20 -47.21 27.17 -15.97
CA LYS A 20 -46.76 25.99 -16.73
C LYS A 20 -45.23 25.80 -16.74
N VAL A 21 -44.56 26.18 -15.68
CA VAL A 21 -43.24 25.59 -15.37
C VAL A 21 -43.54 24.15 -14.96
N LYS A 22 -43.49 23.23 -15.93
CA LYS A 22 -43.37 21.80 -15.63
C LYS A 22 -42.13 21.66 -14.73
N VAL A 23 -42.35 21.52 -13.42
CA VAL A 23 -41.33 21.05 -12.51
C VAL A 23 -40.84 19.75 -13.16
N LYS A 24 -39.64 19.74 -13.74
CA LYS A 24 -39.01 18.51 -14.19
C LYS A 24 -38.90 17.67 -12.94
N LYS A 25 -39.76 16.64 -12.82
CA LYS A 25 -39.56 15.61 -11.77
C LYS A 25 -38.13 15.11 -11.95
N GLY A 26 -37.35 15.19 -10.92
CA GLY A 26 -36.03 14.55 -10.89
C GLY A 26 -36.16 13.06 -11.25
N PRO A 27 -35.09 12.39 -11.63
CA PRO A 27 -35.11 10.95 -11.90
C PRO A 27 -35.65 10.18 -10.70
N SER A 28 -36.43 9.13 -10.92
CA SER A 28 -36.86 8.26 -9.83
C SER A 28 -35.75 7.35 -9.39
N VAL A 29 -35.87 6.73 -8.21
CA VAL A 29 -34.87 5.75 -7.69
C VAL A 29 -34.73 4.60 -8.68
N GLU A 30 -35.84 4.10 -9.23
CA GLU A 30 -35.87 3.00 -10.21
C GLU A 30 -35.14 3.40 -11.50
N GLU A 31 -35.32 4.63 -11.99
CA GLU A 31 -34.60 5.13 -13.17
C GLU A 31 -33.09 5.23 -12.93
N CYS A 32 -32.68 5.70 -11.73
CA CYS A 32 -31.27 5.76 -11.36
C CYS A 32 -30.65 4.35 -11.28
N VAL A 33 -31.31 3.41 -10.62
CA VAL A 33 -30.85 2.02 -10.50
C VAL A 33 -30.77 1.34 -11.87
N ALA A 34 -31.78 1.53 -12.74
CA ALA A 34 -31.78 0.99 -14.10
C ALA A 34 -30.60 1.50 -14.94
N ARG A 35 -30.18 2.75 -14.72
CA ARG A 35 -29.02 3.38 -15.37
C ARG A 35 -27.69 3.08 -14.65
N ARG A 36 -27.72 2.31 -13.57
CA ARG A 36 -26.59 2.07 -12.68
C ARG A 36 -26.00 3.34 -12.04
N ASP A 37 -26.79 4.39 -11.92
CA ASP A 37 -26.44 5.58 -11.15
C ASP A 37 -26.79 5.36 -9.68
N PHE A 38 -25.98 4.52 -9.02
CA PHE A 38 -26.17 4.19 -7.60
C PHE A 38 -25.91 5.39 -6.69
N THR A 39 -25.07 6.35 -7.09
CA THR A 39 -24.83 7.58 -6.34
C THR A 39 -26.06 8.46 -6.30
N GLY A 40 -26.69 8.68 -7.48
CA GLY A 40 -27.94 9.43 -7.57
C GLY A 40 -29.07 8.76 -6.79
N ALA A 41 -29.21 7.42 -6.94
CA ALA A 41 -30.20 6.64 -6.21
C ALA A 41 -30.00 6.74 -4.69
N ALA A 42 -28.77 6.57 -4.20
CA ALA A 42 -28.44 6.68 -2.78
C ALA A 42 -28.78 8.07 -2.22
N THR A 43 -28.46 9.14 -2.94
CA THR A 43 -28.76 10.51 -2.51
C THR A 43 -30.27 10.74 -2.33
N ILE A 44 -31.10 10.25 -3.29
CA ILE A 44 -32.55 10.35 -3.18
C ILE A 44 -33.06 9.54 -2.00
N LEU A 45 -32.56 8.31 -1.81
CA LEU A 45 -32.96 7.42 -0.71
C LEU A 45 -32.55 7.96 0.65
N GLU A 46 -31.35 8.52 0.80
CA GLU A 46 -30.92 9.18 2.05
C GLU A 46 -31.85 10.34 2.43
N PHE A 47 -32.28 11.12 1.43
CA PHE A 47 -33.23 12.19 1.67
C PHE A 47 -34.60 11.64 2.12
N ASN A 48 -35.08 10.59 1.45
CA ASN A 48 -36.37 9.97 1.78
C ASN A 48 -36.35 9.31 3.19
N VAL A 49 -35.26 8.68 3.58
CA VAL A 49 -35.10 8.05 4.92
C VAL A 49 -35.09 9.09 6.02
N LYS A 50 -34.52 10.28 5.78
CA LYS A 50 -34.46 11.42 6.73
C LYS A 50 -35.76 12.24 6.81
N SER A 51 -36.68 12.07 5.85
CA SER A 51 -37.95 12.82 5.84
C SER A 51 -38.91 12.26 6.89
N ASP A 52 -39.46 13.14 7.72
CA ASP A 52 -40.39 12.79 8.80
C ASP A 52 -41.78 12.33 8.29
N ASP A 53 -42.12 12.68 7.05
CA ASP A 53 -43.42 12.33 6.44
C ASP A 53 -43.50 10.91 5.86
N THR A 54 -42.42 10.12 5.95
CA THR A 54 -42.35 8.79 5.34
C THR A 54 -42.99 7.74 6.25
N LYS A 55 -43.96 6.97 5.71
CA LYS A 55 -44.55 5.84 6.42
C LYS A 55 -43.49 4.80 6.78
N VAL A 56 -43.69 4.09 7.87
CA VAL A 56 -42.74 3.08 8.39
C VAL A 56 -42.40 1.99 7.35
N GLU A 57 -43.38 1.57 6.56
CA GLU A 57 -43.24 0.55 5.52
C GLU A 57 -42.43 1.06 4.33
N ASP A 58 -42.66 2.30 3.90
CA ASP A 58 -41.90 2.98 2.87
C ASP A 58 -40.45 3.21 3.33
N LYS A 59 -40.25 3.57 4.59
CA LYS A 59 -38.91 3.74 5.19
C LYS A 59 -38.10 2.44 5.19
N ARG A 60 -38.75 1.30 5.49
CA ARG A 60 -38.12 -0.03 5.41
C ARG A 60 -37.66 -0.34 3.99
N MET A 61 -38.50 -0.11 2.99
CA MET A 61 -38.13 -0.31 1.57
C MET A 61 -37.01 0.63 1.14
N HIS A 62 -37.03 1.90 1.57
CA HIS A 62 -35.96 2.85 1.27
C HIS A 62 -34.62 2.41 1.88
N LEU A 63 -34.60 1.88 3.10
CA LEU A 63 -33.38 1.36 3.73
C LEU A 63 -32.82 0.15 2.97
N LEU A 64 -33.67 -0.78 2.52
CA LEU A 64 -33.25 -1.94 1.72
C LEU A 64 -32.60 -1.51 0.40
N TRP A 65 -33.25 -0.57 -0.33
CA TRP A 65 -32.69 -0.03 -1.57
C TRP A 65 -31.44 0.81 -1.33
N LEU A 66 -31.37 1.56 -0.23
CA LEU A 66 -30.18 2.34 0.12
C LEU A 66 -28.99 1.43 0.39
N ALA A 67 -29.17 0.37 1.17
CA ALA A 67 -28.13 -0.61 1.43
C ALA A 67 -27.66 -1.32 0.14
N TYR A 68 -28.61 -1.65 -0.76
CA TYR A 68 -28.31 -2.17 -2.09
C TYR A 68 -27.44 -1.20 -2.90
N CYS A 69 -27.78 0.10 -2.91
CA CYS A 69 -27.00 1.11 -3.61
C CYS A 69 -25.58 1.25 -3.00
N TYR A 70 -25.45 1.28 -1.68
CA TYR A 70 -24.13 1.31 -1.01
C TYR A 70 -23.29 0.08 -1.34
N PHE A 71 -23.90 -1.10 -1.41
CA PHE A 71 -23.19 -2.32 -1.81
C PHE A 71 -22.61 -2.17 -3.23
N HIS A 72 -23.39 -1.69 -4.18
CA HIS A 72 -22.94 -1.49 -5.56
C HIS A 72 -21.93 -0.34 -5.73
N LEU A 73 -21.90 0.61 -4.78
CA LEU A 73 -20.88 1.66 -4.70
C LEU A 73 -19.56 1.18 -4.06
N GLY A 74 -19.51 -0.07 -3.56
CA GLY A 74 -18.35 -0.59 -2.85
C GLY A 74 -18.27 -0.19 -1.37
N HIS A 75 -19.27 0.51 -0.84
CA HIS A 75 -19.34 0.92 0.56
C HIS A 75 -19.91 -0.20 1.45
N TYR A 76 -19.25 -1.35 1.48
CA TYR A 76 -19.77 -2.59 2.08
C TYR A 76 -20.08 -2.46 3.57
N GLN A 77 -19.28 -1.71 4.35
CA GLN A 77 -19.58 -1.48 5.76
C GLN A 77 -20.86 -0.66 5.93
N ARG A 78 -20.98 0.45 5.19
CA ARG A 78 -22.21 1.27 5.24
C ARG A 78 -23.45 0.49 4.80
N ALA A 79 -23.30 -0.38 3.79
CA ALA A 79 -24.37 -1.25 3.35
C ALA A 79 -24.79 -2.22 4.46
N LEU A 80 -23.83 -2.83 5.16
CA LEU A 80 -24.06 -3.73 6.28
C LEU A 80 -24.78 -3.02 7.42
N ASP A 81 -24.28 -1.86 7.85
CA ASP A 81 -24.89 -1.06 8.92
C ASP A 81 -26.33 -0.67 8.55
N THR A 82 -26.57 -0.27 7.29
CA THR A 82 -27.93 0.08 6.82
C THR A 82 -28.88 -1.12 6.79
N TYR A 83 -28.39 -2.33 6.41
CA TYR A 83 -29.20 -3.56 6.52
C TYR A 83 -29.52 -3.94 7.98
N GLU A 84 -28.66 -3.59 8.93
CA GLU A 84 -28.88 -3.83 10.37
C GLU A 84 -29.93 -2.88 10.97
N GLU A 85 -30.10 -1.69 10.41
CA GLU A 85 -31.15 -0.76 10.82
C GLU A 85 -32.56 -1.21 10.43
N VAL A 86 -32.69 -2.17 9.50
CA VAL A 86 -33.99 -2.65 9.02
C VAL A 86 -34.67 -3.47 10.11
N ARG A 87 -35.81 -2.99 10.62
CA ARG A 87 -36.64 -3.72 11.58
C ARG A 87 -37.45 -4.82 10.87
N ASP A 88 -37.53 -5.99 11.46
CA ASP A 88 -38.21 -7.16 10.90
C ASP A 88 -37.79 -7.45 9.46
N PRO A 89 -36.50 -7.71 9.21
CA PRO A 89 -35.98 -7.86 7.85
C PRO A 89 -36.57 -9.14 7.20
N PRO A 90 -36.84 -9.11 5.87
CA PRO A 90 -37.10 -10.34 5.12
C PRO A 90 -35.93 -11.33 5.26
N GLU A 91 -36.23 -12.62 5.17
CA GLU A 91 -35.20 -13.67 5.31
C GLU A 91 -34.03 -13.52 4.31
N ASP A 92 -34.28 -12.97 3.11
CA ASP A 92 -33.25 -12.70 2.10
C ASP A 92 -32.21 -11.68 2.57
N VAL A 93 -32.53 -10.80 3.52
CA VAL A 93 -31.58 -9.78 4.02
C VAL A 93 -30.36 -10.42 4.69
N PHE A 94 -30.52 -11.59 5.30
CA PHE A 94 -29.38 -12.36 5.83
C PHE A 94 -28.38 -12.71 4.73
N LEU A 95 -28.84 -13.00 3.52
CA LEU A 95 -27.98 -13.26 2.37
C LEU A 95 -27.29 -11.98 1.88
N PHE A 96 -27.99 -10.85 1.86
CA PHE A 96 -27.40 -9.57 1.45
C PHE A 96 -26.35 -9.09 2.47
N ARG A 97 -26.60 -9.27 3.75
CA ARG A 97 -25.60 -9.02 4.82
C ARG A 97 -24.38 -9.93 4.67
N ALA A 98 -24.62 -11.21 4.38
CA ALA A 98 -23.53 -12.15 4.12
C ALA A 98 -22.68 -11.75 2.89
N CYS A 99 -23.30 -11.19 1.83
CA CYS A 99 -22.56 -10.61 0.72
C CYS A 99 -21.66 -9.44 1.17
N CYS A 100 -22.19 -8.52 1.97
CA CYS A 100 -21.39 -7.40 2.51
C CYS A 100 -20.21 -7.92 3.33
N MET A 101 -20.45 -8.88 4.24
CA MET A 101 -19.40 -9.50 5.06
C MET A 101 -18.36 -10.23 4.23
N TYR A 102 -18.75 -10.86 3.10
CA TYR A 102 -17.82 -11.50 2.18
C TYR A 102 -16.83 -10.49 1.57
N TYR A 103 -17.32 -9.34 1.11
CA TYR A 103 -16.46 -8.29 0.55
C TYR A 103 -15.63 -7.57 1.62
N LEU A 104 -16.08 -7.57 2.88
CA LEU A 104 -15.29 -7.13 4.04
C LEU A 104 -14.28 -8.20 4.53
N GLN A 105 -14.14 -9.31 3.80
CA GLN A 105 -13.25 -10.44 4.11
C GLN A 105 -13.59 -11.18 5.41
N LEU A 106 -14.77 -10.97 5.98
CA LEU A 106 -15.29 -11.64 7.17
C LEU A 106 -15.95 -12.98 6.79
N TYR A 107 -15.18 -13.90 6.19
CA TYR A 107 -15.72 -15.12 5.56
C TYR A 107 -16.41 -16.09 6.53
N LYS A 108 -15.93 -16.18 7.78
CA LYS A 108 -16.53 -17.02 8.80
C LYS A 108 -17.89 -16.48 9.24
N GLU A 109 -17.98 -15.19 9.42
CA GLU A 109 -19.19 -14.46 9.77
C GLU A 109 -20.19 -14.50 8.60
N ALA A 110 -19.73 -14.27 7.38
CA ALA A 110 -20.52 -14.39 6.16
C ALA A 110 -21.15 -15.79 6.02
N THR A 111 -20.39 -16.86 6.31
CA THR A 111 -20.91 -18.23 6.30
C THR A 111 -22.03 -18.42 7.33
N LYS A 112 -21.85 -17.94 8.56
CA LYS A 112 -22.88 -18.05 9.62
C LYS A 112 -24.13 -17.26 9.27
N GLU A 113 -23.95 -16.06 8.70
CA GLU A 113 -25.08 -15.21 8.32
C GLU A 113 -25.83 -15.78 7.12
N ALA A 114 -25.14 -16.28 6.10
CA ALA A 114 -25.76 -16.94 4.95
C ALA A 114 -26.62 -18.15 5.35
N LEU A 115 -26.20 -18.92 6.34
CA LEU A 115 -26.96 -20.08 6.83
C LEU A 115 -28.28 -19.72 7.54
N LYS A 116 -28.47 -18.45 7.95
CA LYS A 116 -29.74 -17.95 8.48
C LYS A 116 -30.76 -17.62 7.40
N GLY A 117 -30.27 -17.37 6.18
CA GLY A 117 -31.12 -17.06 5.04
C GLY A 117 -31.85 -18.26 4.47
N PRO A 118 -32.81 -18.06 3.55
CA PRO A 118 -33.65 -19.14 3.02
C PRO A 118 -32.82 -20.07 2.12
N SER A 119 -32.85 -21.35 2.39
CA SER A 119 -32.18 -22.39 1.60
C SER A 119 -32.77 -22.57 0.19
N SER A 120 -33.99 -22.07 -0.03
CA SER A 120 -34.64 -22.04 -1.34
C SER A 120 -34.04 -20.98 -2.29
N ASN A 121 -33.33 -19.98 -1.77
CA ASN A 121 -32.70 -18.95 -2.58
C ASN A 121 -31.30 -19.43 -3.07
N PRO A 122 -31.08 -19.57 -4.38
CA PRO A 122 -29.78 -20.03 -4.93
C PRO A 122 -28.59 -19.17 -4.50
N LEU A 123 -28.81 -17.90 -4.13
CA LEU A 123 -27.78 -17.00 -3.65
C LEU A 123 -27.08 -17.55 -2.39
N GLN A 124 -27.82 -18.24 -1.50
CA GLN A 124 -27.23 -18.87 -0.31
C GLN A 124 -26.12 -19.85 -0.71
N ASN A 125 -26.40 -20.77 -1.64
CA ASN A 125 -25.42 -21.76 -2.07
C ASN A 125 -24.19 -21.11 -2.72
N ARG A 126 -24.38 -20.07 -3.53
CA ARG A 126 -23.29 -19.31 -4.15
C ARG A 126 -22.38 -18.64 -3.12
N ILE A 127 -22.95 -17.95 -2.13
CA ILE A 127 -22.17 -17.31 -1.06
C ILE A 127 -21.38 -18.37 -0.28
N LEU A 128 -22.02 -19.47 0.11
CA LEU A 128 -21.37 -20.55 0.85
C LEU A 128 -20.26 -21.22 0.04
N PHE A 129 -20.45 -21.38 -1.28
CA PHE A 129 -19.44 -21.88 -2.21
C PHE A 129 -18.20 -20.98 -2.25
N HIS A 130 -18.39 -19.66 -2.41
CA HIS A 130 -17.30 -18.70 -2.40
C HIS A 130 -16.62 -18.58 -1.02
N CYS A 131 -17.38 -18.61 0.08
CA CYS A 131 -16.83 -18.61 1.43
C CYS A 131 -15.97 -19.86 1.72
N ALA A 132 -16.45 -21.05 1.32
CA ALA A 132 -15.71 -22.30 1.46
C ALA A 132 -14.36 -22.23 0.73
N HIS A 133 -14.36 -21.70 -0.50
CA HIS A 133 -13.11 -21.48 -1.24
C HIS A 133 -12.14 -20.55 -0.50
N LYS A 134 -12.61 -19.39 -0.01
CA LYS A 134 -11.78 -18.43 0.73
C LYS A 134 -11.27 -18.95 2.07
N LEU A 135 -11.98 -19.86 2.70
CA LEU A 135 -11.59 -20.51 3.96
C LEU A 135 -10.72 -21.76 3.75
N GLY A 136 -10.52 -22.20 2.50
CA GLY A 136 -9.78 -23.42 2.19
C GLY A 136 -10.48 -24.72 2.61
N ASP A 137 -11.81 -24.70 2.81
CA ASP A 137 -12.62 -25.86 3.23
C ASP A 137 -13.06 -26.65 1.99
N GLU A 138 -12.21 -27.57 1.55
CA GLU A 138 -12.42 -28.36 0.32
C GLU A 138 -13.65 -29.28 0.42
N ASP A 139 -13.92 -29.84 1.60
CA ASP A 139 -15.08 -30.72 1.79
C ASP A 139 -16.39 -29.97 1.58
N LYS A 140 -16.51 -28.79 2.18
CA LYS A 140 -17.69 -27.93 1.98
C LYS A 140 -17.75 -27.36 0.58
N LEU A 141 -16.59 -27.00 0.00
CA LEU A 141 -16.52 -26.53 -1.38
C LEU A 141 -17.15 -27.55 -2.33
N LEU A 142 -16.80 -28.83 -2.19
CA LEU A 142 -17.35 -29.92 -3.00
C LEU A 142 -18.87 -30.10 -2.81
N VAL A 143 -19.34 -30.02 -1.55
CA VAL A 143 -20.78 -30.10 -1.23
C VAL A 143 -21.58 -28.98 -1.90
N TYR A 144 -21.07 -27.74 -1.84
CA TYR A 144 -21.75 -26.60 -2.46
C TYR A 144 -21.62 -26.60 -3.98
N HIS A 145 -20.49 -27.07 -4.53
CA HIS A 145 -20.31 -27.28 -5.95
C HIS A 145 -21.38 -28.21 -6.55
N GLN A 146 -21.66 -29.34 -5.89
CA GLN A 146 -22.69 -30.31 -6.34
C GLN A 146 -24.11 -29.73 -6.38
N LYS A 147 -24.36 -28.64 -5.65
CA LYS A 147 -25.66 -27.95 -5.59
C LYS A 147 -25.77 -26.83 -6.65
N LEU A 148 -24.70 -26.52 -7.37
CA LEU A 148 -24.76 -25.52 -8.45
C LEU A 148 -25.58 -26.08 -9.63
N SER A 149 -26.42 -25.23 -10.17
CA SER A 149 -27.26 -25.54 -11.33
C SER A 149 -26.60 -25.04 -12.64
N GLN A 150 -27.32 -25.27 -13.76
CA GLN A 150 -26.88 -24.75 -15.06
C GLN A 150 -27.35 -23.30 -15.31
N CYS A 151 -27.93 -22.63 -14.31
CA CYS A 151 -28.31 -21.21 -14.49
C CYS A 151 -27.05 -20.32 -14.63
N LYS A 152 -27.22 -19.21 -15.32
CA LYS A 152 -26.12 -18.29 -15.64
C LYS A 152 -25.31 -17.88 -14.42
N GLU A 153 -25.98 -17.52 -13.32
CA GLU A 153 -25.35 -17.01 -12.10
C GLU A 153 -24.51 -18.08 -11.38
N ASP A 154 -24.98 -19.33 -11.39
CA ASP A 154 -24.23 -20.46 -10.79
C ASP A 154 -23.02 -20.81 -11.65
N GLN A 155 -23.16 -20.78 -12.96
CA GLN A 155 -22.06 -21.01 -13.91
C GLN A 155 -21.01 -19.88 -13.84
N LEU A 156 -21.43 -18.62 -13.66
CA LEU A 156 -20.52 -17.49 -13.40
C LEU A 156 -19.73 -17.72 -12.09
N SER A 157 -20.39 -18.18 -11.04
CA SER A 157 -19.74 -18.49 -9.76
C SER A 157 -18.73 -19.63 -9.91
N LEU A 158 -19.08 -20.67 -10.67
CA LEU A 158 -18.18 -21.79 -10.97
C LEU A 158 -16.95 -21.35 -11.76
N ALA A 159 -17.16 -20.59 -12.83
CA ALA A 159 -16.06 -20.06 -13.64
C ALA A 159 -15.13 -19.13 -12.84
N ALA A 160 -15.68 -18.31 -11.94
CA ALA A 160 -14.90 -17.45 -11.05
C ALA A 160 -14.01 -18.27 -10.11
N ILE A 161 -14.50 -19.38 -9.56
CA ILE A 161 -13.67 -20.25 -8.70
C ILE A 161 -12.61 -20.97 -9.50
N HIS A 162 -12.92 -21.47 -10.72
CA HIS A 162 -11.88 -22.01 -11.61
C HIS A 162 -10.77 -20.98 -11.88
N TYR A 163 -11.13 -19.73 -12.22
CA TYR A 163 -10.17 -18.66 -12.44
C TYR A 163 -9.30 -18.39 -11.19
N LEU A 164 -9.91 -18.30 -10.00
CA LEU A 164 -9.19 -18.07 -8.75
C LEU A 164 -8.29 -19.24 -8.33
N ARG A 165 -8.56 -20.45 -8.84
CA ARG A 165 -7.75 -21.66 -8.61
C ARG A 165 -6.73 -21.90 -9.72
N ASN A 166 -6.52 -20.94 -10.61
CA ASN A 166 -5.63 -21.00 -11.78
C ASN A 166 -6.03 -22.05 -12.83
N HIS A 167 -7.28 -22.54 -12.81
CA HIS A 167 -7.84 -23.39 -13.84
C HIS A 167 -8.41 -22.53 -14.97
N PHE A 168 -7.53 -21.78 -15.64
CA PHE A 168 -7.94 -20.74 -16.59
C PHE A 168 -8.61 -21.30 -17.84
N GLN A 169 -8.24 -22.50 -18.27
CA GLN A 169 -8.87 -23.12 -19.45
C GLN A 169 -10.33 -23.48 -19.16
N GLU A 170 -10.61 -24.13 -18.02
CA GLU A 170 -11.96 -24.48 -17.60
C GLU A 170 -12.83 -23.23 -17.40
N ALA A 171 -12.25 -22.18 -16.80
CA ALA A 171 -12.94 -20.89 -16.68
C ALA A 171 -13.29 -20.31 -18.05
N THR A 172 -12.32 -20.35 -19.01
CA THR A 172 -12.51 -19.88 -20.38
C THR A 172 -13.66 -20.60 -21.07
N ASP A 173 -13.71 -21.93 -20.97
CA ASP A 173 -14.72 -22.74 -21.60
C ASP A 173 -16.14 -22.43 -21.08
N ILE A 174 -16.26 -22.22 -19.78
CA ILE A 174 -17.54 -21.83 -19.16
C ILE A 174 -17.94 -20.41 -19.62
N TYR A 175 -17.04 -19.44 -19.51
CA TYR A 175 -17.35 -18.05 -19.92
C TYR A 175 -17.69 -17.93 -21.41
N LYS A 176 -17.00 -18.66 -22.29
CA LYS A 176 -17.31 -18.71 -23.72
C LYS A 176 -18.69 -19.31 -24.00
N ARG A 177 -19.03 -20.41 -23.32
CA ARG A 177 -20.36 -21.00 -23.43
C ARG A 177 -21.43 -20.02 -23.03
N LEU A 178 -21.26 -19.34 -21.87
CA LEU A 178 -22.17 -18.33 -21.40
C LEU A 178 -22.28 -17.13 -22.37
N LEU A 179 -21.19 -16.72 -23.00
CA LEU A 179 -21.17 -15.66 -24.01
C LEU A 179 -21.95 -16.05 -25.28
N LEU A 180 -21.87 -17.31 -25.71
CA LEU A 180 -22.63 -17.80 -26.87
C LEU A 180 -24.14 -17.85 -26.58
N GLU A 181 -24.51 -18.21 -25.35
CA GLU A 181 -25.91 -18.29 -24.90
C GLU A 181 -26.50 -16.88 -24.60
N ASN A 182 -25.65 -15.94 -24.17
CA ASN A 182 -26.06 -14.60 -23.72
C ASN A 182 -25.25 -13.52 -24.46
N ARG A 183 -25.46 -13.36 -25.76
CA ARG A 183 -24.69 -12.44 -26.62
C ARG A 183 -24.82 -10.96 -26.23
N ASP A 184 -25.92 -10.60 -25.59
CA ASP A 184 -26.17 -9.23 -25.12
C ASP A 184 -25.39 -8.89 -23.83
N ASP A 185 -24.85 -9.91 -23.14
CA ASP A 185 -24.00 -9.71 -21.96
C ASP A 185 -22.54 -9.53 -22.36
N ILE A 186 -22.26 -8.35 -22.90
CA ILE A 186 -20.91 -8.02 -23.40
C ILE A 186 -19.85 -7.98 -22.30
N ALA A 187 -20.21 -7.90 -21.00
CA ALA A 187 -19.29 -7.99 -19.90
C ALA A 187 -18.53 -9.35 -19.84
N LEU A 188 -19.15 -10.41 -20.39
CA LEU A 188 -18.50 -11.72 -20.50
C LEU A 188 -17.22 -11.68 -21.35
N ASN A 189 -17.12 -10.75 -22.31
CA ASN A 189 -15.89 -10.57 -23.09
C ASN A 189 -14.71 -10.18 -22.18
N VAL A 190 -14.95 -9.37 -21.14
CA VAL A 190 -13.88 -8.99 -20.18
C VAL A 190 -13.38 -10.21 -19.43
N TYR A 191 -14.28 -11.08 -18.96
CA TYR A 191 -13.87 -12.31 -18.24
C TYR A 191 -13.11 -13.28 -19.14
N VAL A 192 -13.57 -13.46 -20.39
CA VAL A 192 -12.85 -14.29 -21.37
C VAL A 192 -11.47 -13.70 -21.68
N ALA A 193 -11.38 -12.38 -21.88
CA ALA A 193 -10.11 -11.71 -22.14
C ALA A 193 -9.13 -11.84 -20.95
N MET A 194 -9.64 -11.72 -19.71
CA MET A 194 -8.83 -11.95 -18.50
C MET A 194 -8.29 -13.40 -18.42
N CYS A 195 -9.09 -14.39 -18.80
CA CYS A 195 -8.64 -15.78 -18.86
C CYS A 195 -7.53 -15.95 -19.91
N TYR A 196 -7.70 -15.40 -21.11
CA TYR A 196 -6.66 -15.46 -22.14
C TYR A 196 -5.38 -14.74 -21.73
N TYR A 197 -5.49 -13.60 -21.02
CA TYR A 197 -4.34 -12.93 -20.44
C TYR A 197 -3.55 -13.87 -19.49
N LYS A 198 -4.26 -14.65 -18.67
CA LYS A 198 -3.64 -15.61 -17.74
C LYS A 198 -3.09 -16.87 -18.43
N LEU A 199 -3.55 -17.16 -19.64
CA LEU A 199 -3.04 -18.23 -20.51
C LEU A 199 -1.93 -17.77 -21.46
N ASP A 200 -1.43 -16.53 -21.29
CA ASP A 200 -0.39 -15.89 -22.09
C ASP A 200 -0.77 -15.62 -23.57
N TYR A 201 -2.07 -15.67 -23.90
CA TYR A 201 -2.60 -15.29 -25.23
C TYR A 201 -2.99 -13.82 -25.25
N TYR A 202 -2.01 -12.91 -25.13
CA TYR A 202 -2.21 -11.49 -24.95
C TYR A 202 -2.84 -10.80 -26.16
N ASP A 203 -2.51 -11.21 -27.38
CA ASP A 203 -3.07 -10.73 -28.64
C ASP A 203 -4.57 -11.05 -28.76
N VAL A 204 -4.96 -12.31 -28.46
CA VAL A 204 -6.35 -12.76 -28.42
C VAL A 204 -7.13 -12.00 -27.32
N SER A 205 -6.54 -11.81 -26.16
CA SER A 205 -7.12 -11.03 -25.07
C SER A 205 -7.42 -9.61 -25.50
N LEU A 206 -6.49 -8.95 -26.24
CA LEU A 206 -6.69 -7.59 -26.77
C LEU A 206 -7.83 -7.53 -27.78
N GLU A 207 -7.91 -8.47 -28.70
CA GLU A 207 -8.97 -8.52 -29.73
C GLU A 207 -10.35 -8.63 -29.08
N ILE A 208 -10.51 -9.54 -28.12
CA ILE A 208 -11.78 -9.72 -27.39
C ILE A 208 -12.13 -8.46 -26.59
N MET A 209 -11.13 -7.84 -25.94
CA MET A 209 -11.34 -6.62 -25.14
C MET A 209 -11.81 -5.44 -25.99
N GLN A 210 -11.38 -5.33 -27.26
CA GLN A 210 -11.84 -4.30 -28.17
C GLN A 210 -13.36 -4.31 -28.38
N THR A 211 -13.96 -5.49 -28.43
CA THR A 211 -15.43 -5.64 -28.54
C THR A 211 -16.15 -4.98 -27.36
N TYR A 212 -15.65 -5.17 -26.16
CA TYR A 212 -16.22 -4.52 -24.97
C TYR A 212 -15.98 -3.01 -24.96
N LEU A 213 -14.77 -2.58 -25.31
CA LEU A 213 -14.38 -1.16 -25.33
C LEU A 213 -15.08 -0.34 -26.41
N GLN A 214 -15.61 -0.97 -27.48
CA GLN A 214 -16.47 -0.28 -28.46
C GLN A 214 -17.77 0.20 -27.82
N ALA A 215 -18.35 -0.56 -26.89
CA ALA A 215 -19.57 -0.20 -26.20
C ALA A 215 -19.31 0.66 -24.93
N PHE A 216 -18.19 0.41 -24.23
CA PHE A 216 -17.81 1.08 -22.99
C PHE A 216 -16.38 1.60 -23.07
N PRO A 217 -16.11 2.65 -23.86
CA PRO A 217 -14.75 3.16 -24.13
C PRO A 217 -14.05 3.74 -22.89
N ASP A 218 -14.78 4.01 -21.82
CA ASP A 218 -14.29 4.66 -20.61
C ASP A 218 -14.23 3.69 -19.39
N SER A 219 -14.37 2.39 -19.65
CA SER A 219 -14.29 1.36 -18.60
C SER A 219 -12.86 1.23 -18.06
N VAL A 220 -12.64 1.72 -16.83
CA VAL A 220 -11.33 1.66 -16.15
C VAL A 220 -10.80 0.22 -16.08
N ILE A 221 -11.66 -0.76 -15.76
CA ILE A 221 -11.26 -2.18 -15.67
C ILE A 221 -10.79 -2.69 -17.03
N ALA A 222 -11.56 -2.42 -18.10
CA ALA A 222 -11.22 -2.92 -19.43
C ALA A 222 -9.95 -2.25 -19.99
N ILE A 223 -9.78 -0.95 -19.77
CA ILE A 223 -8.56 -0.24 -20.19
C ILE A 223 -7.35 -0.73 -19.36
N ASN A 224 -7.51 -1.00 -18.07
CA ASN A 224 -6.45 -1.57 -17.26
C ASN A 224 -6.03 -2.97 -17.76
N VAL A 225 -6.97 -3.86 -18.12
CA VAL A 225 -6.66 -5.16 -18.73
C VAL A 225 -5.96 -4.96 -20.07
N LYS A 226 -6.42 -4.01 -20.91
CA LYS A 226 -5.75 -3.66 -22.17
C LYS A 226 -4.32 -3.20 -21.92
N ALA A 227 -4.08 -2.32 -20.95
CA ALA A 227 -2.76 -1.85 -20.56
C ALA A 227 -1.85 -3.01 -20.11
N CYS A 228 -2.38 -3.94 -19.31
CA CYS A 228 -1.63 -5.14 -18.90
C CYS A 228 -1.21 -6.01 -20.09
N ASN A 229 -2.07 -6.17 -21.11
CA ASN A 229 -1.73 -6.87 -22.35
C ASN A 229 -0.64 -6.12 -23.14
N GLN A 230 -0.76 -4.79 -23.26
CA GLN A 230 0.25 -3.94 -23.92
C GLN A 230 1.61 -4.04 -23.22
N PHE A 231 1.62 -4.09 -21.89
CA PHE A 231 2.83 -4.30 -21.11
C PHE A 231 3.52 -5.62 -21.46
N LYS A 232 2.75 -6.70 -21.59
CA LYS A 232 3.28 -8.04 -21.90
C LYS A 232 3.75 -8.17 -23.36
N LEU A 233 3.05 -7.54 -24.30
CA LEU A 233 3.37 -7.63 -25.73
C LEU A 233 4.50 -6.67 -26.14
N TYR A 234 4.57 -5.50 -25.54
CA TYR A 234 5.50 -4.44 -25.96
C TYR A 234 6.38 -3.97 -24.82
N ASN A 235 5.90 -3.00 -24.00
CA ASN A 235 6.67 -2.43 -22.90
C ASN A 235 5.79 -1.59 -21.96
N GLY A 236 6.39 -1.10 -20.89
CA GLY A 236 5.70 -0.26 -19.90
C GLY A 236 5.21 1.09 -20.44
N ASN A 237 5.89 1.70 -21.43
CA ASN A 237 5.45 2.96 -22.00
C ASN A 237 4.13 2.83 -22.76
N ALA A 238 3.98 1.78 -23.59
CA ALA A 238 2.72 1.49 -24.28
C ALA A 238 1.56 1.28 -23.30
N ALA A 239 1.81 0.58 -22.19
CA ALA A 239 0.81 0.36 -21.15
C ALA A 239 0.43 1.66 -20.41
N LYS A 240 1.42 2.49 -20.09
CA LYS A 240 1.19 3.80 -19.44
C LYS A 240 0.36 4.74 -20.31
N ASP A 241 0.60 4.77 -21.62
CA ASP A 241 -0.12 5.62 -22.55
C ASP A 241 -1.60 5.26 -22.61
N GLU A 242 -1.94 3.95 -22.51
CA GLU A 242 -3.35 3.52 -22.42
C GLU A 242 -4.04 4.03 -21.14
N LEU A 243 -3.36 4.01 -20.00
CA LEU A 243 -3.91 4.49 -18.73
C LEU A 243 -3.97 6.02 -18.65
N ARG A 244 -2.99 6.73 -19.24
CA ARG A 244 -3.00 8.20 -19.32
C ARG A 244 -4.22 8.72 -20.09
N ALA A 245 -4.65 8.01 -21.11
CA ALA A 245 -5.86 8.37 -21.83
C ALA A 245 -7.13 8.47 -20.97
N LEU A 246 -7.18 7.76 -19.83
CA LEU A 246 -8.24 7.90 -18.84
C LEU A 246 -8.12 9.22 -18.05
N THR A 247 -6.90 9.56 -17.65
CA THR A 247 -6.63 10.82 -16.91
C THR A 247 -6.96 12.03 -17.75
N ASP A 248 -6.60 12.01 -19.04
CA ASP A 248 -6.88 13.08 -20.00
C ASP A 248 -8.38 13.30 -20.20
N LYS A 249 -9.18 12.27 -20.02
CA LYS A 249 -10.66 12.34 -20.06
C LYS A 249 -11.28 12.79 -18.74
N GLY A 250 -10.48 13.10 -17.72
CA GLY A 250 -10.95 13.59 -16.42
C GLY A 250 -11.38 12.48 -15.44
N TYR A 251 -11.08 11.21 -15.72
CA TYR A 251 -11.29 10.14 -14.75
C TYR A 251 -10.23 10.20 -13.64
N ASN A 252 -10.69 10.23 -12.40
CA ASN A 252 -9.79 10.17 -11.25
C ASN A 252 -9.31 8.74 -11.02
N ILE A 253 -8.16 8.40 -11.63
CA ILE A 253 -7.50 7.10 -11.44
C ILE A 253 -6.68 7.04 -10.15
N GLU A 254 -6.37 8.18 -9.53
CA GLU A 254 -5.55 8.25 -8.31
C GLU A 254 -6.18 7.49 -7.12
N ASN A 255 -7.50 7.33 -7.12
CA ASN A 255 -8.22 6.57 -6.09
C ASN A 255 -8.41 5.09 -6.43
N ASN A 256 -7.80 4.59 -7.52
CA ASN A 256 -7.88 3.18 -7.89
C ASN A 256 -6.57 2.46 -7.58
N ASP A 257 -6.55 1.73 -6.48
CA ASP A 257 -5.36 1.02 -5.96
C ASP A 257 -4.74 0.07 -7.00
N LEU A 258 -5.57 -0.63 -7.80
CA LEU A 258 -5.08 -1.56 -8.81
C LEU A 258 -4.38 -0.83 -9.96
N VAL A 259 -4.94 0.30 -10.41
CA VAL A 259 -4.33 1.12 -11.46
C VAL A 259 -3.03 1.74 -10.95
N ASN A 260 -3.02 2.27 -9.72
CA ASN A 260 -1.83 2.83 -9.10
C ASN A 260 -0.71 1.80 -8.97
N HIS A 261 -1.04 0.59 -8.54
CA HIS A 261 -0.11 -0.53 -8.48
C HIS A 261 0.47 -0.84 -9.87
N ASN A 262 -0.40 -1.00 -10.88
CA ASN A 262 0.03 -1.35 -12.23
C ASN A 262 0.87 -0.24 -12.88
N MET A 263 0.60 1.04 -12.61
CA MET A 263 1.42 2.15 -13.07
C MET A 263 2.87 2.04 -12.55
N VAL A 264 3.05 1.63 -11.29
CA VAL A 264 4.39 1.38 -10.72
C VAL A 264 5.08 0.22 -11.43
N VAL A 265 4.35 -0.88 -11.71
CA VAL A 265 4.89 -2.03 -12.43
C VAL A 265 5.28 -1.66 -13.86
N PHE A 266 4.46 -0.89 -14.56
CA PHE A 266 4.73 -0.43 -15.93
C PHE A 266 5.90 0.55 -16.01
N ASP A 267 6.23 1.22 -14.91
CA ASP A 267 7.35 2.16 -14.79
C ASP A 267 8.62 1.50 -14.18
N ASP A 268 8.68 0.17 -14.20
CA ASP A 268 9.79 -0.64 -13.69
C ASP A 268 10.16 -0.29 -12.23
N GLY A 269 9.16 0.01 -11.42
CA GLY A 269 9.32 0.33 -10.00
C GLY A 269 9.67 1.79 -9.69
N GLN A 270 9.78 2.68 -10.67
CA GLN A 270 9.91 4.10 -10.39
C GLN A 270 8.75 4.55 -9.49
N ASN A 271 9.03 5.28 -8.43
CA ASN A 271 8.05 5.68 -7.42
C ASN A 271 7.40 4.51 -6.61
N ALA A 272 7.91 3.28 -6.71
CA ALA A 272 7.39 2.15 -5.93
C ALA A 272 7.28 2.47 -4.44
N LEU A 273 8.30 3.10 -3.86
CA LEU A 273 8.40 3.50 -2.46
C LEU A 273 7.34 4.51 -2.01
N ARG A 274 6.88 5.33 -2.94
CA ARG A 274 5.87 6.35 -2.65
C ARG A 274 4.46 5.79 -2.77
N THR A 275 4.23 4.93 -3.75
CA THR A 275 2.88 4.48 -4.14
C THR A 275 2.50 3.14 -3.50
N LEU A 276 3.38 2.12 -3.56
CA LEU A 276 3.05 0.78 -3.08
C LEU A 276 2.71 0.68 -1.59
N PRO A 277 3.38 1.41 -0.65
CA PRO A 277 3.00 1.37 0.76
C PRO A 277 1.55 1.78 1.04
N GLN A 278 0.93 2.57 0.16
CA GLN A 278 -0.46 3.00 0.30
C GLN A 278 -1.45 1.92 -0.12
N VAL A 279 -1.03 0.94 -0.92
CA VAL A 279 -1.89 -0.09 -1.52
C VAL A 279 -1.54 -1.51 -1.06
N VAL A 280 -0.54 -1.70 -0.19
CA VAL A 280 -0.12 -3.02 0.32
C VAL A 280 -1.20 -3.77 1.08
N ASP A 281 -2.14 -3.06 1.70
CA ASP A 281 -3.26 -3.66 2.44
C ASP A 281 -4.42 -4.04 1.52
N SER A 282 -4.47 -3.48 0.30
CA SER A 282 -5.53 -3.75 -0.67
C SER A 282 -5.34 -5.10 -1.37
N PHE A 283 -4.09 -5.50 -1.67
CA PHE A 283 -3.79 -6.79 -2.32
C PHE A 283 -2.34 -7.25 -2.12
N SER A 284 -2.17 -8.57 -2.10
CA SER A 284 -0.90 -9.26 -1.81
C SER A 284 0.20 -8.97 -2.83
N GLU A 285 -0.17 -8.78 -4.10
CA GLU A 285 0.76 -8.51 -5.20
C GLU A 285 1.49 -7.18 -5.00
N ALA A 286 0.82 -6.16 -4.45
CA ALA A 286 1.47 -4.89 -4.11
C ALA A 286 2.56 -5.08 -3.05
N ARG A 287 2.34 -5.98 -2.09
CA ARG A 287 3.33 -6.32 -1.08
C ARG A 287 4.53 -7.05 -1.68
N LEU A 288 4.28 -8.03 -2.56
CA LEU A 288 5.34 -8.75 -3.27
C LEU A 288 6.17 -7.81 -4.15
N ASN A 289 5.51 -6.96 -4.94
CA ASN A 289 6.21 -6.01 -5.79
C ASN A 289 6.97 -4.95 -4.99
N LEU A 290 6.41 -4.49 -3.85
CA LEU A 290 7.14 -3.61 -2.95
C LEU A 290 8.45 -4.28 -2.49
N VAL A 291 8.40 -5.54 -2.10
CA VAL A 291 9.60 -6.31 -1.71
C VAL A 291 10.56 -6.45 -2.90
N GLU A 292 10.08 -6.81 -4.09
CA GLU A 292 10.91 -6.97 -5.28
C GLU A 292 11.64 -5.66 -5.65
N TYR A 293 10.91 -4.53 -5.72
CA TYR A 293 11.52 -3.24 -6.02
C TYR A 293 12.40 -2.71 -4.88
N CYS A 294 12.07 -3.03 -3.63
CA CYS A 294 12.92 -2.75 -2.48
C CYS A 294 14.28 -3.41 -2.58
N LEU A 295 14.28 -4.66 -3.02
CA LEU A 295 15.51 -5.44 -3.16
C LEU A 295 16.34 -4.97 -4.34
N ARG A 296 15.71 -4.61 -5.46
CA ARG A 296 16.41 -4.03 -6.62
C ARG A 296 17.17 -2.76 -6.27
N ASP A 297 16.62 -1.89 -5.41
CA ASP A 297 17.24 -0.59 -5.10
C ASP A 297 17.85 -0.49 -3.70
N ALA A 298 17.65 -1.46 -2.82
CA ALA A 298 18.02 -1.39 -1.39
C ALA A 298 17.42 -0.18 -0.63
N SER A 299 16.70 0.68 -1.32
CA SER A 299 16.31 2.02 -0.85
C SER A 299 15.19 2.01 0.19
N VAL A 300 14.30 1.01 0.18
CA VAL A 300 13.21 0.95 1.19
C VAL A 300 13.67 0.41 2.52
N VAL A 301 14.50 -0.59 2.51
CA VAL A 301 15.09 -1.09 3.76
C VAL A 301 15.91 0.04 4.40
N ILE A 302 16.66 0.79 3.58
CA ILE A 302 17.37 1.99 4.00
C ILE A 302 16.41 3.07 4.51
N TYR A 303 15.28 3.27 3.85
CA TYR A 303 14.24 4.21 4.28
C TYR A 303 13.70 3.84 5.67
N TYR A 304 13.30 2.57 5.87
CA TYR A 304 12.82 2.11 7.18
C TYR A 304 13.90 2.23 8.26
N LEU A 305 15.15 1.88 7.95
CA LEU A 305 16.27 2.05 8.88
C LEU A 305 16.48 3.52 9.28
N LYS A 306 16.44 4.45 8.29
CA LYS A 306 16.58 5.90 8.54
C LYS A 306 15.44 6.47 9.38
N HIS A 307 14.24 5.89 9.32
CA HIS A 307 13.07 6.30 10.09
C HIS A 307 12.89 5.51 11.41
N GLY A 308 13.87 4.70 11.79
CA GLY A 308 13.85 3.92 13.04
C GLY A 308 12.88 2.73 13.04
N LYS A 309 12.29 2.39 11.91
CA LYS A 309 11.36 1.27 11.74
C LYS A 309 12.11 -0.03 11.43
N VAL A 310 12.92 -0.47 12.40
CA VAL A 310 13.88 -1.57 12.19
C VAL A 310 13.19 -2.92 12.09
N GLN A 311 12.09 -3.13 12.82
CA GLN A 311 11.33 -4.38 12.75
C GLN A 311 10.71 -4.57 11.38
N GLU A 312 10.11 -3.51 10.81
CA GLU A 312 9.54 -3.54 9.46
C GLU A 312 10.62 -3.78 8.40
N ALA A 313 11.81 -3.16 8.56
CA ALA A 313 12.96 -3.43 7.70
C ALA A 313 13.39 -4.91 7.76
N PHE A 314 13.42 -5.50 8.96
CA PHE A 314 13.75 -6.90 9.14
C PHE A 314 12.73 -7.85 8.54
N ASP A 315 11.43 -7.60 8.76
CA ASP A 315 10.36 -8.43 8.25
C ASP A 315 10.34 -8.49 6.72
N LEU A 316 10.79 -7.43 6.05
CA LEU A 316 10.95 -7.41 4.60
C LEU A 316 12.07 -8.32 4.09
N ILE A 317 13.19 -8.41 4.81
CA ILE A 317 14.40 -9.08 4.28
C ILE A 317 14.68 -10.45 4.90
N LYS A 318 13.96 -10.86 5.96
CA LYS A 318 14.27 -12.09 6.72
C LYS A 318 14.29 -13.33 5.84
N ASP A 319 13.32 -13.47 4.94
CA ASP A 319 13.10 -14.67 4.11
C ASP A 319 13.83 -14.61 2.76
N ILE A 320 14.58 -13.54 2.48
CA ILE A 320 15.27 -13.34 1.22
C ILE A 320 16.71 -13.83 1.36
N GLU A 321 17.16 -14.71 0.46
CA GLU A 321 18.55 -15.11 0.39
C GLU A 321 19.35 -14.05 -0.40
N PRO A 322 20.37 -13.43 0.22
CA PRO A 322 21.16 -12.42 -0.47
C PRO A 322 22.04 -13.07 -1.55
N SER A 323 22.08 -12.46 -2.72
CA SER A 323 22.84 -12.90 -3.89
C SER A 323 23.98 -11.96 -4.27
N THR A 324 23.87 -10.68 -3.92
CA THR A 324 24.86 -9.63 -4.23
C THR A 324 25.55 -9.11 -2.96
N PRO A 325 26.78 -8.59 -3.06
CA PRO A 325 27.48 -7.99 -1.92
C PRO A 325 26.66 -6.92 -1.20
N GLN A 326 25.91 -6.10 -1.95
CA GLN A 326 25.05 -5.04 -1.42
C GLN A 326 23.91 -5.60 -0.56
N GLU A 327 23.31 -6.71 -0.96
CA GLU A 327 22.25 -7.39 -0.20
C GLU A 327 22.79 -7.99 1.10
N TYR A 328 24.00 -8.57 1.06
CA TYR A 328 24.69 -9.04 2.27
C TYR A 328 24.98 -7.90 3.25
N ILE A 329 25.43 -6.75 2.74
CA ILE A 329 25.67 -5.54 3.56
C ILE A 329 24.36 -5.09 4.20
N LEU A 330 23.29 -4.98 3.40
CA LEU A 330 21.98 -4.53 3.87
C LEU A 330 21.43 -5.44 4.98
N LYS A 331 21.47 -6.75 4.79
CA LYS A 331 21.11 -7.72 5.84
C LYS A 331 21.97 -7.55 7.07
N GLY A 332 23.26 -7.39 6.91
CA GLY A 332 24.20 -7.13 8.01
C GLY A 332 23.78 -5.90 8.82
N VAL A 333 23.47 -4.78 8.15
CA VAL A 333 23.04 -3.53 8.81
C VAL A 333 21.73 -3.71 9.54
N VAL A 334 20.71 -4.33 8.93
CA VAL A 334 19.41 -4.56 9.58
C VAL A 334 19.56 -5.45 10.82
N HIS A 335 20.30 -6.56 10.71
CA HIS A 335 20.56 -7.43 11.85
C HIS A 335 21.37 -6.72 12.95
N ALA A 336 22.35 -5.89 12.61
CA ALA A 336 23.12 -5.12 13.58
C ALA A 336 22.24 -4.14 14.35
N THR A 337 21.41 -3.39 13.62
CA THR A 337 20.50 -2.39 14.21
C THR A 337 19.43 -3.04 15.08
N LEU A 338 18.80 -4.11 14.60
CA LEU A 338 17.81 -4.88 15.36
C LEU A 338 18.45 -5.52 16.62
N GLY A 339 19.64 -6.10 16.46
CA GLY A 339 20.39 -6.69 17.58
C GLY A 339 20.77 -5.67 18.64
N GLN A 340 21.09 -4.43 18.26
CA GLN A 340 21.37 -3.34 19.20
C GLN A 340 20.09 -2.87 19.91
N GLN A 341 18.96 -2.74 19.22
CA GLN A 341 17.69 -2.33 19.81
C GLN A 341 17.10 -3.38 20.76
N THR A 342 17.17 -4.65 20.37
CA THR A 342 16.59 -5.75 21.14
C THR A 342 17.57 -6.41 22.12
N ASN A 343 18.83 -5.96 22.16
CA ASN A 343 19.94 -6.59 22.87
C ASN A 343 20.11 -8.08 22.52
N SER A 344 19.77 -8.48 21.30
CA SER A 344 19.85 -9.86 20.84
C SER A 344 21.24 -10.22 20.34
N ARG A 345 21.93 -11.07 21.08
CA ARG A 345 23.26 -11.59 20.69
C ARG A 345 23.22 -12.39 19.39
N GLN A 346 22.12 -13.04 19.09
CA GLN A 346 21.95 -13.82 17.86
C GLN A 346 21.97 -12.92 16.63
N HIS A 347 21.21 -11.83 16.63
CA HIS A 347 21.20 -10.87 15.53
C HIS A 347 22.58 -10.20 15.35
N ILE A 348 23.26 -9.83 16.44
CA ILE A 348 24.61 -9.28 16.37
C ILE A 348 25.58 -10.27 15.72
N LYS A 349 25.51 -11.57 16.10
CA LYS A 349 26.36 -12.61 15.52
C LYS A 349 26.07 -12.82 14.02
N THR A 350 24.81 -12.80 13.63
CA THR A 350 24.41 -12.91 12.22
C THR A 350 24.92 -11.71 11.41
N ALA A 351 24.81 -10.50 11.96
CA ALA A 351 25.38 -9.29 11.34
C ALA A 351 26.89 -9.40 11.12
N GLN A 352 27.64 -9.88 12.13
CA GLN A 352 29.07 -10.12 12.02
C GLN A 352 29.40 -11.09 10.88
N GLN A 353 28.65 -12.18 10.75
CA GLN A 353 28.84 -13.16 9.67
C GLN A 353 28.63 -12.54 8.30
N TYR A 354 27.57 -11.74 8.10
CA TYR A 354 27.33 -11.07 6.83
C TYR A 354 28.43 -10.06 6.47
N PHE A 355 28.86 -9.23 7.42
CA PHE A 355 29.95 -8.29 7.20
C PHE A 355 31.28 -8.99 6.92
N GLN A 356 31.56 -10.07 7.61
CA GLN A 356 32.77 -10.87 7.37
C GLN A 356 32.76 -11.52 5.99
N LEU A 357 31.62 -12.08 5.55
CA LEU A 357 31.49 -12.68 4.24
C LEU A 357 31.82 -11.68 3.12
N VAL A 358 31.33 -10.46 3.20
CA VAL A 358 31.64 -9.42 2.21
C VAL A 358 33.09 -8.98 2.32
N GLY A 359 33.54 -8.63 3.52
CA GLY A 359 34.87 -8.08 3.73
C GLY A 359 36.02 -9.06 3.50
N SER A 360 35.78 -10.38 3.54
CA SER A 360 36.75 -11.42 3.22
C SER A 360 36.64 -11.96 1.79
N SER A 361 35.64 -11.52 1.03
CA SER A 361 35.47 -11.95 -0.37
C SER A 361 36.65 -11.44 -1.24
N PRO A 362 37.24 -12.28 -2.09
CA PRO A 362 38.33 -11.87 -2.97
C PRO A 362 37.98 -10.71 -3.91
N THR A 363 36.71 -10.54 -4.24
CA THR A 363 36.23 -9.46 -5.12
C THR A 363 36.01 -8.14 -4.37
N GLU A 364 35.75 -8.18 -3.07
CA GLU A 364 35.34 -7.03 -2.27
C GLU A 364 36.37 -6.58 -1.22
N CYS A 365 37.32 -7.44 -0.82
CA CYS A 365 38.23 -7.18 0.31
C CYS A 365 39.06 -5.89 0.14
N ASP A 366 39.37 -5.50 -1.10
CA ASP A 366 40.13 -4.28 -1.39
C ASP A 366 39.24 -3.06 -1.78
N THR A 367 37.92 -3.25 -1.81
CA THR A 367 36.97 -2.17 -2.06
C THR A 367 36.68 -1.37 -0.79
N ILE A 368 36.22 -0.12 -0.96
CA ILE A 368 35.79 0.72 0.17
C ILE A 368 34.67 0.03 0.98
N PRO A 369 33.58 -0.48 0.35
CA PRO A 369 32.52 -1.21 1.08
C PRO A 369 33.05 -2.45 1.82
N GLY A 370 33.92 -3.24 1.21
CA GLY A 370 34.50 -4.43 1.84
C GLY A 370 35.30 -4.09 3.09
N ARG A 371 36.14 -3.07 3.03
CA ARG A 371 36.91 -2.57 4.17
C ARG A 371 36.03 -1.98 5.27
N GLN A 372 34.96 -1.27 4.91
CA GLN A 372 33.96 -0.78 5.87
C GLN A 372 33.18 -1.94 6.53
N CYS A 373 32.90 -3.00 5.80
CA CYS A 373 32.29 -4.22 6.36
C CYS A 373 33.19 -4.87 7.40
N MET A 374 34.50 -5.01 7.11
CA MET A 374 35.45 -5.54 8.11
C MET A 374 35.54 -4.65 9.34
N ALA A 375 35.61 -3.34 9.16
CA ALA A 375 35.55 -2.39 10.27
C ALA A 375 34.28 -2.57 11.12
N SER A 376 33.12 -2.72 10.47
CA SER A 376 31.85 -2.95 11.14
C SER A 376 31.82 -4.29 11.90
N CYS A 377 32.38 -5.35 11.32
CA CYS A 377 32.52 -6.65 11.96
C CYS A 377 33.33 -6.53 13.24
N PHE A 378 34.54 -5.93 13.19
CA PHE A 378 35.40 -5.73 14.35
C PHE A 378 34.81 -4.78 15.39
N TYR A 379 34.06 -3.76 14.95
CA TYR A 379 33.34 -2.87 15.85
C TYR A 379 32.31 -3.63 16.71
N LEU A 380 31.55 -4.53 16.10
CA LEU A 380 30.60 -5.39 16.81
C LEU A 380 31.30 -6.37 17.78
N LEU A 381 32.55 -6.74 17.48
CA LEU A 381 33.43 -7.53 18.36
C LEU A 381 34.10 -6.69 19.43
N LYS A 382 33.98 -5.36 19.41
CA LYS A 382 34.69 -4.39 20.28
C LYS A 382 36.21 -4.40 20.13
N GLN A 383 36.70 -4.82 18.96
CA GLN A 383 38.13 -4.83 18.61
C GLN A 383 38.49 -3.53 17.90
N PHE A 384 38.57 -2.43 18.63
CA PHE A 384 38.68 -1.08 18.08
C PHE A 384 40.02 -0.80 17.38
N GLU A 385 41.09 -1.51 17.74
CA GLU A 385 42.40 -1.41 17.05
C GLU A 385 42.26 -1.89 15.60
N ASP A 386 41.62 -3.04 15.40
CA ASP A 386 41.36 -3.56 14.05
C ASP A 386 40.40 -2.66 13.28
N VAL A 387 39.38 -2.11 13.93
CA VAL A 387 38.48 -1.09 13.30
C VAL A 387 39.31 0.07 12.73
N ASN A 388 40.25 0.61 13.53
CA ASN A 388 41.07 1.75 13.12
C ASN A 388 41.98 1.40 11.92
N ILE A 389 42.51 0.18 11.84
CA ILE A 389 43.32 -0.27 10.69
C ILE A 389 42.49 -0.20 9.41
N TYR A 390 41.27 -0.78 9.43
CA TYR A 390 40.42 -0.78 8.24
C TYR A 390 39.91 0.61 7.87
N LEU A 391 39.44 1.41 8.84
CA LEU A 391 38.96 2.77 8.56
C LEU A 391 40.08 3.69 8.09
N ASN A 392 41.27 3.57 8.65
CA ASN A 392 42.43 4.36 8.21
C ASN A 392 42.81 4.06 6.75
N SER A 393 42.63 2.81 6.29
CA SER A 393 42.94 2.42 4.91
C SER A 393 42.02 3.08 3.88
N VAL A 394 40.83 3.55 4.26
CA VAL A 394 39.85 4.23 3.39
C VAL A 394 39.72 5.73 3.68
N LYS A 395 40.44 6.25 4.67
CA LYS A 395 40.39 7.64 5.16
C LYS A 395 40.56 8.67 4.04
N GLN A 396 41.49 8.45 3.10
CA GLN A 396 41.77 9.36 2.02
C GLN A 396 40.60 9.56 1.04
N TYR A 397 39.69 8.58 0.92
CA TYR A 397 38.53 8.60 0.04
C TYR A 397 37.28 9.16 0.72
N MET A 398 37.23 9.08 2.06
CA MET A 398 36.03 9.36 2.84
C MET A 398 36.18 10.55 3.79
N TYR A 399 37.30 11.31 3.68
CA TYR A 399 37.64 12.36 4.67
C TYR A 399 36.66 13.52 4.72
N ASN A 400 35.79 13.71 3.71
CA ASN A 400 34.76 14.73 3.66
C ASN A 400 33.38 14.24 4.15
N GLU A 401 33.25 12.94 4.45
CA GLU A 401 31.97 12.33 4.86
C GLU A 401 31.79 12.43 6.38
N ASP A 402 30.76 13.13 6.82
CA ASP A 402 30.48 13.38 8.24
C ASP A 402 30.30 12.08 9.03
N ASP A 403 29.55 11.12 8.50
CA ASP A 403 29.29 9.84 9.17
C ASP A 403 30.56 8.99 9.29
N PHE A 404 31.43 9.01 8.29
CA PHE A 404 32.74 8.35 8.35
C PHE A 404 33.62 8.98 9.43
N ASN A 405 33.78 10.30 9.41
CA ASN A 405 34.60 11.02 10.38
C ASN A 405 34.07 10.83 11.82
N TRP A 406 32.77 10.77 11.99
CA TRP A 406 32.15 10.45 13.27
C TRP A 406 32.53 9.05 13.76
N ASN A 407 32.30 8.01 12.95
CA ASN A 407 32.54 6.61 13.31
C ASN A 407 34.03 6.34 13.58
N PHE A 408 34.91 6.91 12.75
CA PHE A 408 36.36 6.79 12.90
C PHE A 408 36.84 7.51 14.16
N GLY A 409 36.38 8.74 14.40
CA GLY A 409 36.72 9.48 15.62
C GLY A 409 36.26 8.78 16.89
N VAL A 410 35.06 8.17 16.89
CA VAL A 410 34.55 7.35 18.03
C VAL A 410 35.45 6.13 18.24
N SER A 411 35.89 5.46 17.17
CA SER A 411 36.77 4.30 17.29
C SER A 411 38.16 4.67 17.86
N LEU A 412 38.72 5.79 17.36
CA LEU A 412 39.98 6.36 17.88
C LEU A 412 39.88 6.75 19.37
N CYS A 413 38.73 7.29 19.79
CA CYS A 413 38.53 7.56 21.23
C CYS A 413 38.56 6.30 22.07
N ASN A 414 38.02 5.18 21.59
CA ASN A 414 38.02 3.91 22.33
C ASN A 414 39.40 3.24 22.41
N THR A 415 40.33 3.59 21.52
CA THR A 415 41.75 3.10 21.57
C THR A 415 42.67 4.09 22.30
N GLY A 416 42.14 5.22 22.78
CA GLY A 416 42.97 6.20 23.51
C GLY A 416 43.74 7.17 22.62
N SER A 417 43.56 7.12 21.28
CA SER A 417 44.22 8.03 20.33
C SER A 417 43.48 9.37 20.25
N HIS A 418 43.40 10.08 21.39
CA HIS A 418 42.53 11.23 21.56
C HIS A 418 42.87 12.42 20.65
N ALA A 419 44.13 12.67 20.34
CA ALA A 419 44.54 13.77 19.46
C ALA A 419 44.07 13.58 18.03
N GLU A 420 44.23 12.36 17.47
CA GLU A 420 43.75 12.03 16.12
C GLU A 420 42.23 11.93 16.05
N ALA A 421 41.60 11.40 17.10
CA ALA A 421 40.16 11.38 17.23
C ALA A 421 39.58 12.78 17.12
N LEU A 422 40.20 13.72 17.81
CA LEU A 422 39.80 15.12 17.84
C LEU A 422 39.92 15.77 16.48
N GLU A 423 41.06 15.61 15.78
CA GLU A 423 41.25 16.14 14.42
C GLU A 423 40.19 15.57 13.45
N THR A 424 39.87 14.28 13.59
CA THR A 424 38.86 13.61 12.75
C THR A 424 37.45 14.13 13.04
N LEU A 425 37.07 14.26 14.30
CA LEU A 425 35.73 14.73 14.73
C LEU A 425 35.49 16.20 14.39
N LEU A 426 36.54 17.03 14.29
CA LEU A 426 36.41 18.44 13.86
C LEU A 426 35.96 18.61 12.41
N ARG A 427 36.20 17.63 11.58
CA ARG A 427 35.78 17.65 10.19
C ARG A 427 34.28 17.45 10.03
N VAL A 428 33.59 17.01 11.08
CA VAL A 428 32.14 16.80 11.07
C VAL A 428 31.42 18.17 11.07
N GLN A 429 30.87 18.57 9.94
CA GLN A 429 30.28 19.89 9.71
C GLN A 429 28.86 20.07 10.25
N CYS A 430 28.21 19.00 10.70
CA CYS A 430 26.84 19.07 11.24
C CYS A 430 26.82 19.72 12.64
N LYS A 431 25.64 20.02 13.20
CA LYS A 431 25.44 20.56 14.56
C LYS A 431 26.18 19.81 15.66
N ARG A 432 26.64 18.58 15.39
CA ARG A 432 27.53 17.76 16.24
C ARG A 432 28.93 18.35 16.37
N GLY A 433 29.43 19.01 15.30
CA GLY A 433 30.79 19.62 15.29
C GLY A 433 30.96 20.79 16.25
N ALA A 434 29.91 21.55 16.56
CA ALA A 434 29.97 22.63 17.55
C ALA A 434 30.31 22.09 18.95
N CYS A 435 29.80 20.91 19.33
CA CYS A 435 30.11 20.25 20.61
C CYS A 435 31.56 19.77 20.68
N VAL A 436 32.11 19.32 19.56
CA VAL A 436 33.50 18.86 19.47
C VAL A 436 34.48 20.04 19.51
N GLY A 437 34.14 21.18 18.92
CA GLY A 437 34.96 22.40 18.97
C GLY A 437 35.17 22.93 20.41
N VAL A 438 34.17 22.76 21.27
CA VAL A 438 34.30 23.12 22.68
C VAL A 438 35.10 22.09 23.45
N PHE A 439 34.94 20.80 23.15
CA PHE A 439 35.78 19.75 23.72
C PHE A 439 37.28 19.98 23.44
N GLN A 440 37.63 20.47 22.24
CA GLN A 440 38.99 20.87 21.89
C GLN A 440 39.54 21.99 22.77
N LYS A 441 38.75 23.02 22.98
CA LYS A 441 39.18 24.12 23.87
C LYS A 441 39.46 23.62 25.27
N VAL A 442 38.69 22.61 25.70
CA VAL A 442 38.89 21.92 26.99
C VAL A 442 40.17 21.12 27.02
N VAL A 443 40.42 20.25 25.99
CA VAL A 443 41.61 19.42 25.89
C VAL A 443 42.87 20.28 25.74
N ALA A 444 42.77 21.43 25.06
CA ALA A 444 43.87 22.37 24.91
C ALA A 444 44.11 23.25 26.14
N GLY A 445 43.35 23.05 27.23
CA GLY A 445 43.45 23.88 28.43
C GLY A 445 43.08 25.36 28.22
N LYS A 446 42.34 25.66 27.17
CA LYS A 446 41.98 27.02 26.75
C LYS A 446 40.48 27.38 27.01
N ALA A 447 39.73 26.48 27.59
CA ALA A 447 38.33 26.73 27.93
C ALA A 447 38.16 27.19 29.38
N SER A 448 37.28 28.17 29.60
CA SER A 448 36.89 28.55 30.95
C SER A 448 35.85 27.59 31.51
N HIS A 449 35.75 27.51 32.83
CA HIS A 449 34.74 26.68 33.52
C HIS A 449 33.31 27.03 33.12
N VAL A 450 33.07 28.28 32.80
CA VAL A 450 31.74 28.81 32.36
C VAL A 450 31.35 28.29 30.96
N GLU A 451 32.30 28.26 30.01
CA GLU A 451 32.06 27.72 28.65
C GLU A 451 31.77 26.20 28.69
N LEU A 452 32.35 25.47 29.63
CA LEU A 452 32.07 24.06 29.86
C LEU A 452 30.65 23.83 30.39
N GLU A 453 30.22 24.60 31.35
CA GLU A 453 28.86 24.51 31.91
C GLU A 453 27.78 24.87 30.89
N GLU A 454 27.99 25.89 30.05
CA GLU A 454 27.09 26.28 28.96
C GLU A 454 26.91 25.13 27.94
N VAL A 455 27.99 24.49 27.56
CA VAL A 455 27.96 23.36 26.60
C VAL A 455 27.28 22.14 27.19
N PHE A 456 27.55 21.83 28.45
CA PHE A 456 26.85 20.76 29.16
C PHE A 456 25.35 21.06 29.30
N GLY A 457 24.97 22.34 29.48
CA GLY A 457 23.59 22.79 29.48
C GLY A 457 22.90 22.58 28.14
N MET A 458 23.54 22.99 27.04
CA MET A 458 23.02 22.78 25.67
C MET A 458 22.91 21.29 25.28
N LEU A 459 23.86 20.46 25.75
CA LEU A 459 23.88 19.03 25.49
C LEU A 459 22.81 18.27 26.29
N LYS A 460 22.50 18.71 27.51
CA LYS A 460 21.43 18.10 28.34
C LYS A 460 20.01 18.29 27.78
N THR A 461 19.80 19.31 26.97
CA THR A 461 18.49 19.59 26.34
C THR A 461 18.23 18.74 25.08
N ASN A 462 19.19 17.93 24.65
CA ASN A 462 19.12 17.19 23.40
C ASN A 462 18.97 15.68 23.70
N ASN A 463 17.77 15.13 23.50
CA ASN A 463 17.42 13.71 23.76
C ASN A 463 18.03 12.71 22.73
N ASN A 464 19.22 13.00 22.20
CA ASN A 464 19.88 12.09 21.23
C ASN A 464 20.87 11.17 21.99
N PRO A 465 20.77 9.82 21.88
CA PRO A 465 21.67 8.85 22.54
C PRO A 465 23.15 9.09 22.24
N GLN A 466 23.47 9.62 21.08
CA GLN A 466 24.86 9.95 20.69
C GLN A 466 25.41 11.15 21.46
N VAL A 467 24.54 12.12 21.79
CA VAL A 467 24.90 13.27 22.62
C VAL A 467 25.14 12.84 24.06
N GLU A 468 24.33 11.92 24.57
CA GLU A 468 24.49 11.35 25.90
C GLU A 468 25.84 10.60 26.04
N TYR A 469 26.23 9.89 24.97
CA TYR A 469 27.53 9.22 24.90
C TYR A 469 28.70 10.21 24.93
N ILE A 470 28.63 11.31 24.16
CA ILE A 470 29.65 12.38 24.17
C ILE A 470 29.76 13.00 25.55
N VAL A 471 28.65 13.35 26.16
CA VAL A 471 28.63 13.92 27.54
C VAL A 471 29.28 12.97 28.54
N ARG A 472 29.04 11.67 28.42
CA ARG A 472 29.63 10.68 29.30
C ARG A 472 31.14 10.57 29.12
N ILE A 473 31.65 10.59 27.86
CA ILE A 473 33.08 10.58 27.57
C ILE A 473 33.76 11.84 28.08
N MET A 474 33.16 13.03 27.82
CA MET A 474 33.66 14.30 28.29
C MET A 474 33.76 14.33 29.84
N LYS A 475 32.74 13.86 30.54
CA LYS A 475 32.76 13.75 32.01
C LYS A 475 33.88 12.85 32.51
N LYS A 476 34.03 11.68 31.87
CA LYS A 476 35.06 10.73 32.23
C LYS A 476 36.46 11.34 32.04
N TRP A 477 36.69 12.01 30.91
CA TRP A 477 37.96 12.69 30.64
C TRP A 477 38.24 13.84 31.61
N CYS A 478 37.22 14.68 31.92
CA CYS A 478 37.38 15.73 32.95
C CYS A 478 37.75 15.17 34.32
N THR A 479 37.14 14.05 34.72
CA THR A 479 37.44 13.39 36.00
C THR A 479 38.86 12.83 36.01
N GLU A 480 39.31 12.23 34.91
CA GLU A 480 40.67 11.66 34.78
C GLU A 480 41.74 12.75 34.75
N ASN A 481 41.44 13.96 34.33
CA ASN A 481 42.35 15.10 34.31
C ASN A 481 42.18 16.09 35.46
N GLY A 482 41.43 15.73 36.49
CA GLY A 482 41.28 16.51 37.69
C GLY A 482 40.44 17.81 37.57
N ILE A 483 39.60 17.89 36.49
CA ILE A 483 38.72 18.98 36.24
C ILE A 483 37.35 18.66 36.87
N SER A 484 37.00 19.33 37.94
CA SER A 484 35.68 19.19 38.57
C SER A 484 34.62 19.87 37.75
N LEU A 485 33.62 19.13 37.33
CA LEU A 485 32.39 19.60 36.63
C LEU A 485 31.23 19.63 37.58
#